data_08e60a9fd887fbe30808ea61aa7dc944
#
_entry.id   08e60a9fd887fbe30808ea61aa7dc944
#
_cell.length_a   1.000
_cell.length_b   1.000
_cell.length_c   1.000
_cell.angle_alpha   90.00
_cell.angle_beta   90.00
_cell.angle_gamma   90.00
#
_symmetry.space_group_name_H-M   'P 1'
#
loop_
_entity.id
_entity.type
_entity.pdbx_description
1 polymer ?
#
loop_
_entity_poly.entity_id
_entity_poly.type
_entity_poly.pdbx_seq_one_letter_code
_entity_poly.pdbx_strand_id
1 'polypeptide(L)'
;MNRDQSCNDPLLSLANLRISRRQLLKVLGGVCAYGMLASFPRKAALAQGTTDLAARSDSVRGPAMASEEQAWRWLSANDAHEQTYGWIDLAWAWGEAVGIRPDLMLAQEMFETGWGHFGGMVTPEHHNVAGIKVGDVNAGDLPDDFERFASWSEGIRAHANHLAAYSGAVPVMGPNGEPLHDRYYVAMSLPWAGTVQTIDGLSGKWSTRSDYAQVLRESFLDPLGNT
;
A
#
# COMPACT_ATOMS: atom_id res chain seq x y z
N MET A 1 -50.84 -4.89 -26.54
CA MET A 1 -50.15 -5.92 -25.75
C MET A 1 -48.69 -5.46 -25.56
N ASN A 2 -48.47 -4.68 -24.49
CA ASN A 2 -47.18 -4.20 -24.08
C ASN A 2 -46.54 -5.24 -23.16
N ARG A 3 -45.29 -5.56 -23.39
CA ARG A 3 -44.42 -6.18 -22.38
C ARG A 3 -43.21 -5.28 -22.23
N ASP A 4 -43.23 -4.50 -21.17
CA ASP A 4 -42.04 -3.90 -20.60
C ASP A 4 -41.16 -5.02 -20.08
N GLN A 5 -39.94 -5.11 -20.57
CA GLN A 5 -38.83 -5.85 -19.93
C GLN A 5 -37.86 -4.81 -19.39
N SER A 6 -38.00 -4.50 -18.10
CA SER A 6 -36.97 -3.78 -17.37
C SER A 6 -35.77 -4.72 -17.20
N CYS A 7 -34.68 -4.46 -17.93
CA CYS A 7 -33.38 -5.03 -17.61
C CYS A 7 -32.89 -4.45 -16.30
N ASN A 8 -32.97 -5.26 -15.24
CA ASN A 8 -32.21 -5.03 -14.05
C ASN A 8 -30.73 -5.34 -14.35
N ASP A 9 -29.95 -4.31 -14.44
CA ASP A 9 -28.50 -4.41 -14.59
C ASP A 9 -27.87 -4.71 -13.21
N PRO A 10 -27.26 -5.88 -12.99
CA PRO A 10 -26.68 -6.24 -11.68
C PRO A 10 -25.37 -5.53 -11.37
N LEU A 11 -24.83 -4.72 -12.28
CA LEU A 11 -23.51 -4.09 -12.14
C LEU A 11 -23.50 -2.78 -11.32
N LEU A 12 -24.68 -2.20 -11.00
CA LEU A 12 -24.76 -0.96 -10.22
C LEU A 12 -24.79 -1.17 -8.71
N SER A 13 -24.79 -2.43 -8.23
CA SER A 13 -24.86 -2.76 -6.78
C SER A 13 -23.52 -2.94 -6.10
N LEU A 14 -22.40 -2.97 -6.80
CA LEU A 14 -21.08 -3.26 -6.23
C LEU A 14 -20.29 -2.03 -5.77
N ALA A 15 -20.75 -0.83 -6.06
CA ALA A 15 -20.07 0.41 -5.70
C ALA A 15 -20.13 0.74 -4.18
N ASN A 16 -20.91 -0.01 -3.39
CA ASN A 16 -21.10 0.22 -1.95
C ASN A 16 -20.79 -1.00 -1.07
N LEU A 17 -20.08 -2.01 -1.56
CA LEU A 17 -19.64 -3.12 -0.70
C LEU A 17 -18.46 -2.64 0.15
N ARG A 18 -18.75 -2.26 1.40
CA ARG A 18 -17.76 -2.22 2.47
C ARG A 18 -17.30 -3.66 2.72
N ILE A 19 -16.23 -4.07 2.06
CA ILE A 19 -15.60 -5.37 2.33
C ILE A 19 -14.96 -5.26 3.70
N SER A 20 -15.58 -5.86 4.71
CA SER A 20 -15.03 -5.87 6.05
C SER A 20 -13.80 -6.79 6.09
N ARG A 21 -12.83 -6.45 6.95
CA ARG A 21 -11.63 -7.23 7.26
C ARG A 21 -11.90 -8.75 7.41
N ARG A 22 -13.07 -9.11 7.98
CA ARG A 22 -13.52 -10.50 8.15
C ARG A 22 -13.92 -11.22 6.86
N GLN A 23 -14.26 -10.49 5.81
CA GLN A 23 -14.67 -11.08 4.53
C GLN A 23 -13.47 -11.34 3.62
N LEU A 24 -12.45 -10.46 3.64
CA LEU A 24 -11.20 -10.67 2.93
C LEU A 24 -10.42 -11.89 3.48
N LEU A 25 -10.39 -12.04 4.81
CA LEU A 25 -9.71 -13.17 5.49
C LEU A 25 -10.36 -14.54 5.24
N LYS A 26 -11.63 -14.59 4.84
CA LYS A 26 -12.31 -15.85 4.51
C LYS A 26 -11.90 -16.41 3.14
N VAL A 27 -11.36 -15.58 2.26
CA VAL A 27 -10.87 -16.01 0.94
C VAL A 27 -9.45 -16.59 1.03
N LEU A 28 -8.71 -16.26 2.09
CA LEU A 28 -7.32 -16.70 2.32
C LEU A 28 -7.24 -17.90 3.29
N GLY A 29 -8.21 -18.79 3.28
CA GLY A 29 -8.35 -19.94 4.17
C GLY A 29 -7.09 -20.80 4.32
N GLY A 30 -6.59 -20.83 5.55
CA GLY A 30 -6.03 -22.02 6.19
C GLY A 30 -4.54 -22.27 6.10
N VAL A 31 -3.79 -21.81 7.10
CA VAL A 31 -2.65 -22.57 7.65
C VAL A 31 -2.62 -22.39 9.17
N CYS A 32 -2.79 -23.49 9.89
CA CYS A 32 -2.62 -23.56 11.34
C CYS A 32 -1.13 -23.69 11.70
N ALA A 33 -0.64 -22.86 12.61
CA ALA A 33 0.66 -23.07 13.24
C ALA A 33 0.50 -23.29 14.75
N TYR A 34 1.04 -24.42 15.22
CA TYR A 34 1.12 -24.82 16.63
C TYR A 34 2.21 -24.02 17.36
N GLY A 35 1.89 -23.48 18.53
CA GLY A 35 2.86 -22.77 19.37
C GLY A 35 3.56 -23.69 20.36
N MET A 36 4.86 -23.41 20.60
CA MET A 36 5.60 -23.88 21.78
C MET A 36 6.01 -22.66 22.63
N LEU A 37 5.62 -22.66 23.89
CA LEU A 37 6.06 -21.71 24.92
C LEU A 37 7.41 -22.15 25.47
N ALA A 38 8.44 -21.32 25.30
CA ALA A 38 9.72 -21.43 25.99
C ALA A 38 9.95 -20.20 26.86
N SER A 39 10.28 -20.42 28.14
CA SER A 39 10.52 -19.38 29.14
C SER A 39 11.96 -18.85 29.03
N PHE A 40 12.12 -17.52 28.79
CA PHE A 40 13.42 -16.85 28.74
C PHE A 40 13.61 -15.82 29.87
N PRO A 41 14.83 -15.54 30.32
CA PRO A 41 15.11 -14.63 31.44
C PRO A 41 14.91 -13.16 31.06
N ARG A 42 14.20 -12.43 31.91
CA ARG A 42 13.67 -11.06 31.69
C ARG A 42 14.67 -9.94 31.33
N LYS A 43 15.98 -10.08 31.60
CA LYS A 43 16.97 -9.02 31.31
C LYS A 43 17.49 -9.04 29.85
N ALA A 44 17.51 -10.19 29.20
CA ALA A 44 17.89 -10.31 27.79
C ALA A 44 16.72 -9.86 26.86
N ALA A 45 15.47 -9.99 27.31
CA ALA A 45 14.27 -9.63 26.54
C ALA A 45 14.11 -8.12 26.31
N LEU A 46 14.60 -7.25 27.24
CA LEU A 46 14.46 -5.79 27.08
C LEU A 46 15.44 -5.20 26.05
N ALA A 47 16.66 -5.70 25.97
CA ALA A 47 17.63 -5.22 24.98
C ALA A 47 17.36 -5.79 23.57
N GLN A 48 16.84 -7.00 23.48
CA GLN A 48 16.36 -7.58 22.21
C GLN A 48 15.08 -6.92 21.74
N GLY A 49 14.17 -6.55 22.64
CA GLY A 49 12.93 -5.87 22.30
C GLY A 49 13.12 -4.50 21.65
N THR A 50 14.11 -3.72 22.09
CA THR A 50 14.39 -2.39 21.51
C THR A 50 15.07 -2.46 20.15
N THR A 51 16.01 -3.40 19.96
CA THR A 51 16.64 -3.65 18.65
C THR A 51 15.66 -4.25 17.66
N ASP A 52 14.77 -5.11 18.10
CA ASP A 52 13.74 -5.73 17.27
C ASP A 52 12.67 -4.70 16.82
N LEU A 53 12.30 -3.79 17.72
CA LEU A 53 11.37 -2.71 17.42
C LEU A 53 11.97 -1.70 16.41
N ALA A 54 13.24 -1.31 16.59
CA ALA A 54 13.94 -0.41 15.67
C ALA A 54 14.10 -1.06 14.27
N ALA A 55 14.48 -2.34 14.22
CA ALA A 55 14.59 -3.08 12.97
C ALA A 55 13.23 -3.23 12.26
N ARG A 56 12.15 -3.42 13.00
CA ARG A 56 10.78 -3.48 12.46
C ARG A 56 10.29 -2.13 11.98
N SER A 57 10.64 -1.04 12.67
CA SER A 57 10.27 0.32 12.27
C SER A 57 10.89 0.73 10.95
N ASP A 58 12.04 0.18 10.60
CA ASP A 58 12.73 0.46 9.33
C ASP A 58 12.35 -0.50 8.18
N SER A 59 11.65 -1.59 8.48
CA SER A 59 11.30 -2.60 7.47
C SER A 59 10.22 -2.10 6.52
N VAL A 60 10.34 -2.44 5.22
CA VAL A 60 9.27 -2.27 4.23
C VAL A 60 8.16 -3.30 4.44
N ARG A 61 8.50 -4.50 4.95
CA ARG A 61 7.59 -5.63 5.12
C ARG A 61 7.19 -5.79 6.58
N GLY A 62 5.98 -6.30 6.80
CA GLY A 62 5.49 -6.65 8.13
C GLY A 62 4.15 -6.01 8.48
N PRO A 63 3.73 -6.12 9.75
CA PRO A 63 2.52 -5.45 10.23
C PRO A 63 2.73 -3.94 10.32
N ALA A 64 1.62 -3.19 10.28
CA ALA A 64 1.65 -1.75 10.56
C ALA A 64 2.24 -1.46 11.94
N MET A 65 2.97 -0.35 12.06
CA MET A 65 3.46 0.19 13.32
C MET A 65 2.48 1.22 13.91
N ALA A 66 1.68 1.86 13.06
CA ALA A 66 0.57 2.72 13.45
C ALA A 66 -0.78 1.99 13.28
N SER A 67 -1.80 2.43 14.02
CA SER A 67 -3.16 1.93 13.87
C SER A 67 -3.96 2.74 12.83
N GLU A 68 -5.05 2.17 12.33
CA GLU A 68 -6.02 2.88 11.48
C GLU A 68 -6.60 4.13 12.18
N GLU A 69 -6.79 4.07 13.51
CA GLU A 69 -7.25 5.22 14.29
C GLU A 69 -6.21 6.35 14.35
N GLN A 70 -4.92 6.00 14.47
CA GLN A 70 -3.83 6.98 14.37
C GLN A 70 -3.79 7.58 12.95
N ALA A 71 -3.94 6.76 11.91
CA ALA A 71 -4.01 7.23 10.53
C ALA A 71 -5.17 8.23 10.32
N TRP A 72 -6.33 7.95 10.87
CA TRP A 72 -7.49 8.85 10.84
C TRP A 72 -7.18 10.22 11.46
N ARG A 73 -6.62 10.23 12.68
CA ARG A 73 -6.24 11.47 13.37
C ARG A 73 -5.16 12.23 12.60
N TRP A 74 -4.17 11.50 12.07
CA TRP A 74 -3.08 12.07 11.32
C TRP A 74 -3.56 12.77 10.03
N LEU A 75 -4.42 12.14 9.25
CA LEU A 75 -5.02 12.77 8.07
C LEU A 75 -5.80 14.04 8.45
N SER A 76 -6.60 13.98 9.52
CA SER A 76 -7.38 15.12 10.00
C SER A 76 -6.51 16.30 10.46
N ALA A 77 -5.33 16.02 11.01
CA ALA A 77 -4.40 17.03 11.48
C ALA A 77 -3.60 17.71 10.36
N ASN A 78 -3.57 17.11 9.14
CA ASN A 78 -2.73 17.56 8.03
C ASN A 78 -3.52 18.05 6.80
N ASP A 79 -4.79 18.41 6.97
CA ASP A 79 -5.66 18.90 5.88
C ASP A 79 -5.69 17.96 4.66
N ALA A 80 -5.72 16.66 4.92
CA ALA A 80 -5.77 15.67 3.86
C ALA A 80 -7.13 15.74 3.13
N HIS A 81 -7.10 15.57 1.80
CA HIS A 81 -8.30 15.57 0.99
C HIS A 81 -9.27 14.46 1.42
N GLU A 82 -10.57 14.73 1.43
CA GLU A 82 -11.59 13.82 1.97
C GLU A 82 -11.55 12.38 1.40
N GLN A 83 -11.16 12.21 0.13
CA GLN A 83 -11.03 10.90 -0.49
C GLN A 83 -9.99 9.99 0.19
N THR A 84 -8.96 10.55 0.83
CA THR A 84 -7.86 9.78 1.43
C THR A 84 -8.29 8.98 2.65
N TYR A 85 -9.38 9.36 3.31
CA TYR A 85 -9.90 8.60 4.44
C TYR A 85 -10.35 7.19 4.04
N GLY A 86 -10.86 7.02 2.82
CA GLY A 86 -11.15 5.70 2.26
C GLY A 86 -9.92 4.88 1.88
N TRP A 87 -8.75 5.51 1.77
CA TRP A 87 -7.51 4.79 1.47
C TRP A 87 -6.94 4.06 2.69
N ILE A 88 -7.30 4.48 3.92
CA ILE A 88 -6.86 3.79 5.15
C ILE A 88 -7.26 2.30 5.10
N ASP A 89 -8.56 2.02 4.95
CA ASP A 89 -9.06 0.65 4.89
C ASP A 89 -8.41 -0.16 3.75
N LEU A 90 -8.17 0.49 2.60
CA LEU A 90 -7.57 -0.14 1.42
C LEU A 90 -6.07 -0.42 1.62
N ALA A 91 -5.31 0.53 2.19
CA ALA A 91 -3.90 0.35 2.48
C ALA A 91 -3.69 -0.78 3.50
N TRP A 92 -4.51 -0.86 4.56
CA TRP A 92 -4.47 -1.97 5.52
C TRP A 92 -4.84 -3.29 4.87
N ALA A 93 -5.92 -3.35 4.10
CA ALA A 93 -6.36 -4.58 3.45
C ALA A 93 -5.30 -5.12 2.47
N TRP A 94 -4.80 -4.29 1.56
CA TRP A 94 -3.84 -4.72 0.55
C TRP A 94 -2.42 -4.88 1.10
N GLY A 95 -2.00 -4.02 2.03
CA GLY A 95 -0.71 -4.15 2.69
C GLY A 95 -0.60 -5.47 3.46
N GLU A 96 -1.59 -5.81 4.28
CA GLU A 96 -1.63 -7.08 4.99
C GLU A 96 -1.68 -8.29 4.03
N ALA A 97 -2.48 -8.22 2.95
CA ALA A 97 -2.59 -9.29 1.98
C ALA A 97 -1.27 -9.59 1.26
N VAL A 98 -0.48 -8.57 0.96
CA VAL A 98 0.82 -8.68 0.28
C VAL A 98 1.97 -8.89 1.27
N GLY A 99 1.78 -8.52 2.54
CA GLY A 99 2.82 -8.54 3.57
C GLY A 99 3.73 -7.31 3.56
N ILE A 100 3.23 -6.19 3.02
CA ILE A 100 3.84 -4.86 3.08
C ILE A 100 3.22 -4.09 4.25
N ARG A 101 4.00 -3.24 4.91
CA ARG A 101 3.52 -2.39 6.01
C ARG A 101 2.42 -1.42 5.54
N PRO A 102 1.18 -1.53 6.06
CA PRO A 102 0.08 -0.64 5.67
C PRO A 102 0.33 0.84 5.96
N ASP A 103 0.91 1.14 7.12
CA ASP A 103 1.26 2.51 7.54
C ASP A 103 2.34 3.14 6.64
N LEU A 104 3.30 2.35 6.17
CA LEU A 104 4.28 2.79 5.17
C LEU A 104 3.58 3.10 3.84
N MET A 105 2.67 2.24 3.40
CA MET A 105 1.90 2.48 2.17
C MET A 105 1.14 3.80 2.25
N LEU A 106 0.35 4.00 3.31
CA LEU A 106 -0.41 5.24 3.49
C LEU A 106 0.51 6.47 3.56
N ALA A 107 1.64 6.38 4.24
CA ALA A 107 2.62 7.46 4.31
C ALA A 107 3.19 7.82 2.92
N GLN A 108 3.51 6.82 2.08
CA GLN A 108 3.91 7.05 0.69
C GLN A 108 2.78 7.66 -0.14
N GLU A 109 1.55 7.17 -0.01
CA GLU A 109 0.38 7.69 -0.71
C GLU A 109 0.17 9.18 -0.40
N MET A 110 0.31 9.58 0.87
CA MET A 110 0.23 11.00 1.24
C MET A 110 1.39 11.81 0.67
N PHE A 111 2.60 11.27 0.66
CA PHE A 111 3.77 11.93 0.11
C PHE A 111 3.65 12.10 -1.41
N GLU A 112 3.32 11.05 -2.14
CA GLU A 112 3.28 11.05 -3.62
C GLU A 112 2.10 11.88 -4.17
N THR A 113 1.00 11.99 -3.43
CA THR A 113 -0.20 12.73 -3.86
C THR A 113 -0.34 14.11 -3.24
N GLY A 114 0.60 14.53 -2.39
CA GLY A 114 0.45 15.78 -1.63
C GLY A 114 -0.82 15.78 -0.79
N TRP A 115 -0.97 14.80 0.10
CA TRP A 115 -2.16 14.61 0.96
C TRP A 115 -3.47 14.39 0.19
N GLY A 116 -3.40 13.79 -0.98
CA GLY A 116 -4.56 13.54 -1.83
C GLY A 116 -5.05 14.73 -2.64
N HIS A 117 -4.35 15.87 -2.57
CA HIS A 117 -4.68 17.05 -3.38
C HIS A 117 -4.18 16.94 -4.82
N PHE A 118 -3.19 16.08 -5.04
CA PHE A 118 -2.50 15.95 -6.32
C PHE A 118 -1.83 17.28 -6.74
N GLY A 119 -1.62 17.55 -8.00
CA GLY A 119 -1.04 18.82 -8.46
C GLY A 119 0.10 18.63 -9.45
N GLY A 120 0.41 17.36 -9.77
CA GLY A 120 1.36 16.96 -10.82
C GLY A 120 0.64 16.43 -12.06
N MET A 121 1.34 15.57 -12.80
CA MET A 121 0.81 14.92 -14.01
C MET A 121 -0.20 13.81 -13.68
N VAL A 122 -0.12 13.24 -12.48
CA VAL A 122 -1.14 12.30 -11.97
C VAL A 122 -2.27 13.10 -11.34
N THR A 123 -3.50 12.78 -11.72
CA THR A 123 -4.72 13.41 -11.19
C THR A 123 -5.61 12.37 -10.52
N PRO A 124 -6.64 12.74 -9.75
CA PRO A 124 -7.55 11.79 -9.11
C PRO A 124 -8.16 10.75 -10.07
N GLU A 125 -8.41 11.11 -11.31
CA GLU A 125 -8.99 10.23 -12.33
C GLU A 125 -8.06 9.08 -12.74
N HIS A 126 -6.77 9.14 -12.38
CA HIS A 126 -5.86 8.02 -12.58
C HIS A 126 -6.04 6.94 -11.52
N HIS A 127 -6.65 7.24 -10.37
CA HIS A 127 -6.68 6.36 -9.18
C HIS A 127 -5.30 5.82 -8.80
N ASN A 128 -4.25 6.58 -9.11
CA ASN A 128 -2.85 6.20 -8.97
C ASN A 128 -2.23 6.97 -7.79
N VAL A 129 -2.19 6.33 -6.65
CA VAL A 129 -1.77 6.93 -5.36
C VAL A 129 -0.25 7.03 -5.20
N ALA A 130 0.51 6.46 -6.11
CA ALA A 130 1.96 6.25 -5.93
C ALA A 130 2.79 6.63 -7.17
N GLY A 131 2.18 7.32 -8.13
CA GLY A 131 2.87 7.76 -9.34
C GLY A 131 3.40 6.60 -10.20
N ILE A 132 2.72 5.45 -10.19
CA ILE A 132 3.14 4.27 -10.94
C ILE A 132 3.06 4.57 -12.44
N LYS A 133 4.19 4.39 -13.13
CA LYS A 133 4.28 4.56 -14.57
C LYS A 133 3.70 3.36 -15.31
N VAL A 134 3.35 3.55 -16.59
CA VAL A 134 2.99 2.46 -17.50
C VAL A 134 4.14 1.47 -17.68
N GLY A 135 3.85 0.30 -18.26
CA GLY A 135 4.82 -0.78 -18.46
C GLY A 135 5.97 -0.47 -19.42
N ASP A 136 5.98 0.68 -20.09
CA ASP A 136 7.09 1.10 -20.92
C ASP A 136 8.28 1.52 -20.04
N VAL A 137 9.44 0.92 -20.28
CA VAL A 137 10.70 1.27 -19.58
C VAL A 137 11.17 2.69 -19.88
N ASN A 138 10.75 3.27 -20.99
CA ASN A 138 11.06 4.62 -21.42
C ASN A 138 9.95 5.63 -21.08
N ALA A 139 8.95 5.25 -20.29
CA ALA A 139 7.88 6.15 -19.90
C ALA A 139 8.44 7.44 -19.30
N GLY A 140 8.01 8.58 -19.86
CA GLY A 140 8.44 9.92 -19.46
C GLY A 140 7.64 10.44 -18.24
N ASP A 141 7.33 11.73 -18.26
CA ASP A 141 6.62 12.42 -17.19
C ASP A 141 5.36 13.15 -17.72
N LEU A 142 4.78 12.69 -18.84
CA LEU A 142 3.49 13.17 -19.32
C LEU A 142 2.35 12.42 -18.64
N PRO A 143 1.11 12.95 -18.63
CA PRO A 143 -0.02 12.26 -17.97
C PRO A 143 -0.27 10.83 -18.46
N ASP A 144 -0.05 10.55 -19.75
CA ASP A 144 -0.23 9.22 -20.34
C ASP A 144 0.92 8.25 -20.07
N ASP A 145 2.01 8.72 -19.44
CA ASP A 145 3.11 7.89 -18.97
C ASP A 145 2.83 7.25 -17.60
N PHE A 146 1.69 7.56 -16.99
CA PHE A 146 1.26 7.02 -15.70
C PHE A 146 0.07 6.10 -15.84
N GLU A 147 0.08 4.99 -15.07
CA GLU A 147 -1.03 4.03 -15.04
C GLU A 147 -2.34 4.68 -14.60
N ARG A 148 -3.43 4.21 -15.22
CA ARG A 148 -4.81 4.55 -14.87
C ARG A 148 -5.51 3.30 -14.38
N PHE A 149 -5.89 3.29 -13.10
CA PHE A 149 -6.59 2.17 -12.49
C PHE A 149 -8.10 2.42 -12.50
N ALA A 150 -8.89 1.35 -12.52
CA ALA A 150 -10.35 1.46 -12.57
C ALA A 150 -10.94 1.98 -11.24
N SER A 151 -10.22 1.88 -10.14
CA SER A 151 -10.67 2.32 -8.82
C SER A 151 -9.48 2.58 -7.88
N TRP A 152 -9.74 3.31 -6.78
CA TRP A 152 -8.75 3.47 -5.70
C TRP A 152 -8.27 2.12 -5.14
N SER A 153 -9.17 1.14 -5.00
CA SER A 153 -8.79 -0.20 -4.54
C SER A 153 -7.78 -0.88 -5.47
N GLU A 154 -7.95 -0.72 -6.78
CA GLU A 154 -7.02 -1.29 -7.76
C GLU A 154 -5.68 -0.55 -7.75
N GLY A 155 -5.69 0.79 -7.67
CA GLY A 155 -4.47 1.59 -7.58
C GLY A 155 -3.67 1.31 -6.31
N ILE A 156 -4.33 1.18 -5.15
CA ILE A 156 -3.66 0.85 -3.88
C ILE A 156 -3.18 -0.61 -3.88
N ARG A 157 -3.91 -1.55 -4.48
CA ARG A 157 -3.41 -2.91 -4.75
C ARG A 157 -2.15 -2.89 -5.63
N ALA A 158 -2.17 -2.07 -6.69
CA ALA A 158 -1.01 -1.92 -7.56
C ALA A 158 0.20 -1.34 -6.81
N HIS A 159 -0.02 -0.38 -5.90
CA HIS A 159 1.02 0.15 -5.02
C HIS A 159 1.61 -0.94 -4.12
N ALA A 160 0.79 -1.72 -3.42
CA ALA A 160 1.25 -2.85 -2.60
C ALA A 160 2.08 -3.85 -3.41
N ASN A 161 1.59 -4.22 -4.61
CA ASN A 161 2.29 -5.14 -5.51
C ASN A 161 3.60 -4.56 -6.07
N HIS A 162 3.65 -3.25 -6.30
CA HIS A 162 4.89 -2.59 -6.72
C HIS A 162 5.96 -2.66 -5.62
N LEU A 163 5.58 -2.40 -4.37
CA LEU A 163 6.46 -2.61 -3.21
C LEU A 163 6.83 -4.09 -3.03
N ALA A 164 5.96 -5.03 -3.40
CA ALA A 164 6.30 -6.45 -3.42
C ALA A 164 7.42 -6.75 -4.41
N ALA A 165 7.38 -6.18 -5.62
CA ALA A 165 8.46 -6.33 -6.60
C ALA A 165 9.80 -5.82 -6.06
N TYR A 166 9.79 -4.73 -5.29
CA TYR A 166 10.98 -4.18 -4.66
C TYR A 166 11.51 -5.05 -3.51
N SER A 167 10.61 -5.56 -2.66
CA SER A 167 10.98 -6.23 -1.40
C SER A 167 11.01 -7.75 -1.44
N GLY A 168 10.55 -8.36 -2.53
CA GLY A 168 10.44 -9.82 -2.67
C GLY A 168 9.24 -10.41 -1.91
N ALA A 169 8.24 -9.60 -1.57
CA ALA A 169 6.96 -10.10 -1.10
C ALA A 169 6.18 -10.77 -2.25
N VAL A 170 5.20 -11.59 -1.90
CA VAL A 170 4.36 -12.27 -2.90
C VAL A 170 3.23 -11.32 -3.33
N PRO A 171 3.13 -10.97 -4.62
CA PRO A 171 2.08 -10.09 -5.10
C PRO A 171 0.71 -10.79 -5.06
N VAL A 172 -0.35 -9.99 -4.98
CA VAL A 172 -1.73 -10.48 -4.95
C VAL A 172 -2.50 -9.99 -6.17
N MET A 173 -3.08 -10.92 -6.92
CA MET A 173 -4.01 -10.62 -8.02
C MET A 173 -5.31 -10.02 -7.48
N GLY A 174 -6.07 -9.36 -8.34
CA GLY A 174 -7.37 -8.84 -7.97
C GLY A 174 -8.37 -9.96 -7.60
N PRO A 175 -9.44 -9.62 -6.87
CA PRO A 175 -10.38 -10.62 -6.32
C PRO A 175 -11.10 -11.45 -7.39
N ASN A 176 -11.21 -10.95 -8.63
CA ASN A 176 -11.77 -11.69 -9.77
C ASN A 176 -10.67 -12.24 -10.71
N GLY A 177 -9.42 -12.27 -10.26
CA GLY A 177 -8.28 -12.71 -11.07
C GLY A 177 -7.71 -11.61 -11.96
N GLU A 178 -8.00 -10.34 -11.67
CA GLU A 178 -7.39 -9.21 -12.38
C GLU A 178 -5.87 -9.29 -12.26
N PRO A 179 -5.14 -9.17 -13.41
CA PRO A 179 -3.69 -9.34 -13.44
C PRO A 179 -2.98 -8.25 -12.64
N LEU A 180 -1.68 -8.46 -12.43
CA LEU A 180 -0.79 -7.41 -11.94
C LEU A 180 -0.64 -6.34 -13.02
N HIS A 181 -0.40 -5.09 -12.60
CA HIS A 181 -0.12 -3.99 -13.52
C HIS A 181 1.22 -4.18 -14.24
N ASP A 182 1.34 -3.68 -15.47
CA ASP A 182 2.50 -3.96 -16.33
C ASP A 182 3.81 -3.47 -15.73
N ARG A 183 3.80 -2.34 -15.04
CA ARG A 183 5.01 -1.80 -14.37
C ARG A 183 5.57 -2.75 -13.28
N TYR A 184 4.75 -3.64 -12.70
CA TYR A 184 5.22 -4.68 -11.81
C TYR A 184 6.29 -5.56 -12.48
N TYR A 185 6.04 -6.00 -13.70
CA TYR A 185 6.99 -6.86 -14.43
C TYR A 185 8.25 -6.11 -14.83
N VAL A 186 8.15 -4.82 -15.13
CA VAL A 186 9.33 -3.97 -15.34
C VAL A 186 10.18 -3.90 -14.06
N ALA A 187 9.55 -3.65 -12.90
CA ALA A 187 10.24 -3.63 -11.62
C ALA A 187 10.92 -4.97 -11.29
N MET A 188 10.27 -6.09 -11.59
CA MET A 188 10.83 -7.43 -11.42
C MET A 188 12.02 -7.74 -12.33
N SER A 189 12.18 -7.03 -13.46
CA SER A 189 13.33 -7.19 -14.36
C SER A 189 14.59 -6.44 -13.91
N LEU A 190 14.48 -5.57 -12.90
CA LEU A 190 15.59 -4.76 -12.41
C LEU A 190 16.54 -5.60 -11.54
N PRO A 191 17.86 -5.32 -11.57
CA PRO A 191 18.86 -6.16 -10.88
C PRO A 191 18.74 -6.11 -9.35
N TRP A 192 18.02 -5.17 -8.80
CA TRP A 192 17.77 -5.03 -7.37
C TRP A 192 16.34 -5.47 -6.95
N ALA A 193 15.55 -6.05 -7.87
CA ALA A 193 14.24 -6.60 -7.54
C ALA A 193 14.33 -7.59 -6.38
N GLY A 194 13.38 -7.52 -5.46
CA GLY A 194 13.33 -8.38 -4.28
C GLY A 194 14.36 -8.07 -3.18
N THR A 195 15.22 -7.05 -3.34
CA THR A 195 16.32 -6.78 -2.39
C THR A 195 16.05 -5.61 -1.42
N VAL A 196 14.99 -4.85 -1.62
CA VAL A 196 14.66 -3.66 -0.79
C VAL A 196 13.95 -4.10 0.48
N GLN A 197 14.70 -4.28 1.55
CA GLN A 197 14.14 -4.74 2.83
C GLN A 197 13.81 -3.60 3.80
N THR A 198 14.45 -2.43 3.60
CA THR A 198 14.32 -1.27 4.48
C THR A 198 13.78 -0.05 3.74
N ILE A 199 13.25 0.90 4.51
CA ILE A 199 12.77 2.19 3.98
C ILE A 199 13.93 2.94 3.31
N ASP A 200 15.15 2.89 3.87
CA ASP A 200 16.35 3.48 3.24
C ASP A 200 16.61 2.91 1.85
N GLY A 201 16.34 1.63 1.68
CA GLY A 201 16.49 0.95 0.39
C GLY A 201 15.57 1.49 -0.73
N LEU A 202 14.55 2.28 -0.41
CA LEU A 202 13.67 2.94 -1.39
C LEU A 202 14.34 4.16 -2.04
N SER A 203 15.28 4.83 -1.35
CA SER A 203 16.02 5.97 -1.91
C SER A 203 16.83 5.53 -3.14
N GLY A 204 16.73 6.29 -4.22
CA GLY A 204 17.40 6.01 -5.49
C GLY A 204 16.80 4.84 -6.29
N LYS A 205 15.74 4.18 -5.78
CA LYS A 205 15.05 3.08 -6.46
C LYS A 205 13.57 3.39 -6.67
N TRP A 206 12.83 3.67 -5.63
CA TRP A 206 11.45 4.16 -5.74
C TRP A 206 11.41 5.57 -6.30
N SER A 207 12.21 6.45 -5.75
CA SER A 207 12.40 7.82 -6.19
C SER A 207 13.89 8.07 -6.52
N THR A 208 14.18 8.94 -7.48
CA THR A 208 15.54 9.38 -7.79
C THR A 208 16.15 10.26 -6.69
N ARG A 209 15.34 10.73 -5.73
CA ARG A 209 15.81 11.53 -4.59
C ARG A 209 16.63 10.68 -3.63
N SER A 210 17.83 11.15 -3.29
CA SER A 210 18.68 10.47 -2.31
C SER A 210 18.18 10.60 -0.86
N ASP A 211 17.39 11.62 -0.56
CA ASP A 211 16.79 11.91 0.75
C ASP A 211 15.36 11.36 0.90
N TYR A 212 14.87 10.58 -0.06
CA TYR A 212 13.49 10.08 -0.09
C TYR A 212 13.08 9.40 1.22
N ALA A 213 13.87 8.43 1.67
CA ALA A 213 13.58 7.68 2.88
C ALA A 213 13.60 8.55 4.14
N GLN A 214 14.51 9.52 4.21
CA GLN A 214 14.58 10.47 5.33
C GLN A 214 13.30 11.32 5.38
N VAL A 215 12.91 11.93 4.25
CA VAL A 215 11.69 12.74 4.19
C VAL A 215 10.45 11.91 4.52
N LEU A 216 10.36 10.68 3.98
CA LEU A 216 9.24 9.78 4.26
C LEU A 216 9.11 9.44 5.74
N ARG A 217 10.23 9.20 6.45
CA ARG A 217 10.21 8.97 7.90
C ARG A 217 9.85 10.23 8.65
N GLU A 218 10.65 11.29 8.52
CA GLU A 218 10.57 12.48 9.38
C GLU A 218 9.28 13.26 9.18
N SER A 219 8.76 13.32 7.94
CA SER A 219 7.60 14.14 7.60
C SER A 219 6.28 13.37 7.55
N PHE A 220 6.31 12.03 7.47
CA PHE A 220 5.10 11.23 7.31
C PHE A 220 4.99 10.09 8.33
N LEU A 221 5.95 9.16 8.41
CA LEU A 221 5.83 7.98 9.26
C LEU A 221 5.94 8.28 10.76
N ASP A 222 6.92 9.09 11.17
CA ASP A 222 7.08 9.45 12.58
C ASP A 222 5.89 10.27 13.09
N PRO A 223 5.39 11.30 12.36
CA PRO A 223 4.16 11.97 12.73
C PRO A 223 2.94 11.04 12.80
N LEU A 224 2.77 10.13 11.82
CA LEU A 224 1.70 9.13 11.84
C LEU A 224 1.76 8.24 13.10
N GLY A 225 2.94 7.72 13.44
CA GLY A 225 3.14 6.87 14.61
C GLY A 225 2.95 7.56 15.94
N ASN A 226 3.10 8.89 15.99
CA ASN A 226 3.01 9.70 17.20
C ASN A 226 1.63 10.38 17.40
N THR A 227 0.67 10.15 16.52
CA THR A 227 -0.71 10.66 16.59
C THR A 227 -1.60 9.72 17.40
#